data_4925fbdc05217ceb551e1644851da053
#
_entry.id   4925fbdc05217ceb551e1644851da053
#
_cell.length_a   1.000
_cell.length_b   1.000
_cell.length_c   1.000
_cell.angle_alpha   90.00
_cell.angle_beta   90.00
_cell.angle_gamma   90.00
#
_symmetry.space_group_name_H-M   'P 1'
#
loop_
_entity.id
_entity.type
_entity.pdbx_description
1 polymer ?
#
loop_
_entity_poly.entity_id
_entity_poly.type
_entity_poly.pdbx_seq_one_letter_code
_entity_poly.pdbx_strand_id
1 'polypeptide(L)'
;FQGPLNFSFDPAVLSAYIAELKQLEPTVTPTLATFYHLVQLSARKEAFINELPMETINPLYKTILGEFSVKRWLAADAAQVEWNEEEAAYLLEIVKALDEQGIKLLVGSDAGTMYMPPGSSTHDEMTLMIRAGLTTRTVLAAATINAAETLGVADRYGSIEVGKVADLVLTAGNPLDDLQTLRRPLGVVKTGQWISEEQLEALRESGRHPSNFYISLGRLLEDLLRRALQ
;
A
#
# COMPACT_ATOMS: atom_id res chain seq x y z
N PHE A 1 -14.01 2.22 -18.77
CA PHE A 1 -13.39 1.05 -19.39
C PHE A 1 -14.52 0.08 -19.71
N GLN A 2 -14.81 -0.11 -20.99
CA GLN A 2 -15.82 -1.07 -21.46
C GLN A 2 -15.11 -2.11 -22.30
N GLY A 3 -15.13 -3.35 -21.83
CA GLY A 3 -14.72 -4.53 -22.54
C GLY A 3 -13.36 -5.09 -22.13
N PRO A 4 -13.15 -6.40 -22.34
CA PRO A 4 -11.85 -7.00 -22.13
C PRO A 4 -10.89 -6.38 -23.15
N LEU A 5 -9.93 -5.62 -22.65
CA LEU A 5 -8.75 -5.34 -23.46
C LEU A 5 -8.09 -6.71 -23.66
N ASN A 6 -8.00 -7.19 -24.89
CA ASN A 6 -7.21 -8.38 -25.22
C ASN A 6 -5.72 -8.03 -25.01
N PHE A 7 -5.31 -7.96 -23.74
CA PHE A 7 -3.91 -7.94 -23.39
C PHE A 7 -3.39 -9.37 -23.47
N SER A 8 -2.77 -9.71 -24.57
CA SER A 8 -1.83 -10.80 -24.52
C SER A 8 -0.54 -10.25 -23.93
N PHE A 9 -0.11 -10.80 -22.79
CA PHE A 9 1.21 -10.53 -22.24
C PHE A 9 2.27 -10.93 -23.27
N ASP A 10 2.99 -9.93 -23.78
CA ASP A 10 4.18 -10.16 -24.62
C ASP A 10 5.42 -9.72 -23.81
N PRO A 11 6.24 -10.67 -23.34
CA PRO A 11 7.46 -10.35 -22.59
C PRO A 11 8.45 -9.48 -23.39
N ALA A 12 8.46 -9.59 -24.72
CA ALA A 12 9.35 -8.79 -25.56
C ALA A 12 8.91 -7.31 -25.58
N VAL A 13 7.59 -7.07 -25.66
CA VAL A 13 7.02 -5.71 -25.59
C VAL A 13 7.30 -5.10 -24.23
N LEU A 14 7.09 -5.86 -23.14
CA LEU A 14 7.39 -5.39 -21.79
C LEU A 14 8.87 -5.03 -21.65
N SER A 15 9.77 -5.89 -22.09
CA SER A 15 11.22 -5.67 -22.02
C SER A 15 11.65 -4.41 -22.78
N ALA A 16 11.10 -4.20 -23.98
CA ALA A 16 11.38 -3.00 -24.77
C ALA A 16 10.89 -1.72 -24.06
N TYR A 17 9.67 -1.75 -23.52
CA TYR A 17 9.10 -0.63 -22.79
C TYR A 17 9.88 -0.29 -21.52
N ILE A 18 10.30 -1.31 -20.75
CA ILE A 18 11.12 -1.10 -19.55
C ILE A 18 12.50 -0.53 -19.91
N ALA A 19 13.08 -0.95 -21.03
CA ALA A 19 14.36 -0.41 -21.50
C ALA A 19 14.26 1.10 -21.85
N GLU A 20 13.14 1.54 -22.41
CA GLU A 20 12.86 2.96 -22.64
C GLU A 20 12.65 3.71 -21.31
N LEU A 21 11.84 3.14 -20.43
CA LEU A 21 11.59 3.70 -19.09
C LEU A 21 12.88 3.92 -18.31
N LYS A 22 13.80 2.98 -18.37
CA LYS A 22 15.09 3.06 -17.66
C LYS A 22 15.92 4.29 -18.04
N GLN A 23 15.81 4.78 -19.27
CA GLN A 23 16.50 5.98 -19.72
C GLN A 23 16.03 7.26 -19.04
N LEU A 24 14.81 7.23 -18.46
CA LEU A 24 14.21 8.34 -17.73
C LEU A 24 14.52 8.30 -16.24
N GLU A 25 15.27 7.30 -15.78
CA GLU A 25 15.57 7.06 -14.34
C GLU A 25 14.32 7.16 -13.43
N PRO A 26 13.20 6.51 -13.77
CA PRO A 26 11.96 6.68 -13.03
C PRO A 26 12.04 6.04 -11.64
N THR A 27 11.21 6.54 -10.76
CA THR A 27 10.85 5.85 -9.51
C THR A 27 9.41 5.38 -9.62
N VAL A 28 9.14 4.11 -9.30
CA VAL A 28 7.83 3.47 -9.47
C VAL A 28 7.28 3.00 -8.12
N THR A 29 6.03 3.36 -7.84
CA THR A 29 5.26 2.82 -6.72
C THR A 29 4.21 1.86 -7.30
N PRO A 30 4.34 0.54 -7.15
CA PRO A 30 3.51 -0.43 -7.88
C PRO A 30 2.05 -0.48 -7.43
N THR A 31 1.79 -0.22 -6.15
CA THR A 31 0.46 -0.31 -5.51
C THR A 31 -0.25 -1.65 -5.73
N LEU A 32 0.50 -2.75 -5.72
CA LEU A 32 -0.01 -4.12 -5.91
C LEU A 32 -1.13 -4.48 -4.94
N ALA A 33 -1.05 -3.95 -3.71
CA ALA A 33 -2.05 -4.18 -2.67
C ALA A 33 -3.45 -3.74 -3.10
N THR A 34 -3.58 -2.63 -3.83
CA THR A 34 -4.87 -2.14 -4.37
C THR A 34 -5.45 -3.14 -5.38
N PHE A 35 -4.64 -3.61 -6.33
CA PHE A 35 -5.09 -4.56 -7.34
C PHE A 35 -5.45 -5.92 -6.72
N TYR A 36 -4.64 -6.43 -5.80
CA TYR A 36 -4.95 -7.66 -5.08
C TYR A 36 -6.23 -7.54 -4.26
N HIS A 37 -6.44 -6.41 -3.57
CA HIS A 37 -7.67 -6.12 -2.83
C HIS A 37 -8.89 -6.11 -3.76
N LEU A 38 -8.76 -5.53 -4.95
CA LEU A 38 -9.79 -5.50 -5.98
C LEU A 38 -10.15 -6.93 -6.46
N VAL A 39 -9.15 -7.80 -6.67
CA VAL A 39 -9.38 -9.22 -6.99
C VAL A 39 -10.20 -9.88 -5.88
N GLN A 40 -9.83 -9.69 -4.60
CA GLN A 40 -10.56 -10.27 -3.48
C GLN A 40 -12.00 -9.76 -3.40
N LEU A 41 -12.22 -8.45 -3.62
CA LEU A 41 -13.56 -7.86 -3.66
C LEU A 41 -14.41 -8.44 -4.78
N SER A 42 -13.87 -8.58 -5.98
CA SER A 42 -14.62 -9.09 -7.13
C SER A 42 -14.91 -10.60 -7.04
N ALA A 43 -13.96 -11.38 -6.51
CA ALA A 43 -14.08 -12.83 -6.40
C ALA A 43 -14.89 -13.27 -5.17
N ARG A 44 -14.65 -12.67 -4.01
CA ARG A 44 -15.20 -13.11 -2.71
C ARG A 44 -16.31 -12.19 -2.18
N LYS A 45 -16.48 -11.02 -2.78
CA LYS A 45 -17.60 -10.10 -2.54
C LYS A 45 -17.77 -9.75 -1.04
N GLU A 46 -18.98 -9.84 -0.52
CA GLU A 46 -19.30 -9.55 0.89
C GLU A 46 -18.53 -10.42 1.88
N ALA A 47 -18.17 -11.65 1.51
CA ALA A 47 -17.37 -12.52 2.37
C ALA A 47 -15.99 -11.90 2.65
N PHE A 48 -15.38 -11.25 1.67
CA PHE A 48 -14.13 -10.53 1.87
C PHE A 48 -14.30 -9.28 2.73
N ILE A 49 -15.36 -8.49 2.49
CA ILE A 49 -15.65 -7.28 3.29
C ILE A 49 -15.81 -7.64 4.77
N ASN A 50 -16.46 -8.77 5.08
CA ASN A 50 -16.70 -9.23 6.44
C ASN A 50 -15.40 -9.62 7.19
N GLU A 51 -14.31 -9.88 6.48
CA GLU A 51 -12.99 -10.18 7.06
C GLU A 51 -12.16 -8.91 7.29
N LEU A 52 -12.54 -7.78 6.69
CA LEU A 52 -11.80 -6.54 6.85
C LEU A 52 -12.04 -5.95 8.25
N PRO A 53 -11.04 -5.25 8.81
CA PRO A 53 -11.16 -4.58 10.10
C PRO A 53 -12.01 -3.31 9.96
N MET A 54 -13.29 -3.49 9.65
CA MET A 54 -14.23 -2.40 9.34
C MET A 54 -14.41 -1.40 10.49
N GLU A 55 -14.07 -1.80 11.70
CA GLU A 55 -14.04 -0.91 12.87
C GLU A 55 -12.93 0.14 12.78
N THR A 56 -11.85 -0.11 12.03
CA THR A 56 -10.76 0.85 11.83
C THR A 56 -11.03 1.85 10.71
N ILE A 57 -12.05 1.60 9.89
CA ILE A 57 -12.40 2.45 8.76
C ILE A 57 -13.19 3.67 9.26
N ASN A 58 -12.81 4.85 8.80
CA ASN A 58 -13.47 6.10 9.18
C ASN A 58 -15.00 6.01 8.92
N PRO A 59 -15.85 6.25 9.93
CA PRO A 59 -17.30 6.11 9.79
C PRO A 59 -17.91 7.02 8.71
N LEU A 60 -17.37 8.23 8.52
CA LEU A 60 -17.83 9.13 7.47
C LEU A 60 -17.53 8.57 6.08
N TYR A 61 -16.32 8.01 5.89
CA TYR A 61 -15.97 7.34 4.64
C TYR A 61 -16.90 6.17 4.35
N LYS A 62 -17.16 5.30 5.34
CA LYS A 62 -18.09 4.17 5.18
C LYS A 62 -19.47 4.61 4.72
N THR A 63 -20.00 5.66 5.31
CA THR A 63 -21.36 6.14 5.05
C THR A 63 -21.51 6.83 3.70
N ILE A 64 -20.50 7.60 3.25
CA ILE A 64 -20.63 8.46 2.07
C ILE A 64 -20.00 7.83 0.83
N LEU A 65 -18.81 7.26 0.96
CA LEU A 65 -17.99 6.82 -0.18
C LEU A 65 -17.79 5.30 -0.23
N GLY A 66 -17.85 4.63 0.91
CA GLY A 66 -17.46 3.24 1.02
C GLY A 66 -18.27 2.31 0.12
N GLU A 67 -19.59 2.36 0.21
CA GLU A 67 -20.47 1.52 -0.63
C GLU A 67 -20.29 1.83 -2.12
N PHE A 68 -20.18 3.11 -2.48
CA PHE A 68 -19.97 3.52 -3.87
C PHE A 68 -18.65 2.98 -4.41
N SER A 69 -17.58 3.00 -3.60
CA SER A 69 -16.25 2.57 -4.01
C SER A 69 -16.14 1.07 -4.30
N VAL A 70 -16.97 0.23 -3.65
CA VAL A 70 -16.94 -1.24 -3.83
C VAL A 70 -18.04 -1.77 -4.74
N LYS A 71 -19.12 -1.02 -4.95
CA LYS A 71 -20.33 -1.50 -5.64
C LYS A 71 -20.07 -2.16 -6.99
N ARG A 72 -19.21 -1.56 -7.83
CA ARG A 72 -18.91 -2.13 -9.16
C ARG A 72 -18.18 -3.47 -9.07
N TRP A 73 -17.32 -3.65 -8.06
CA TRP A 73 -16.54 -4.87 -7.88
C TRP A 73 -17.39 -5.98 -7.28
N LEU A 74 -18.32 -5.66 -6.38
CA LEU A 74 -19.30 -6.61 -5.87
C LEU A 74 -20.24 -7.10 -6.96
N ALA A 75 -20.49 -6.30 -7.99
CA ALA A 75 -21.32 -6.67 -9.15
C ALA A 75 -20.55 -7.40 -10.26
N ALA A 76 -19.24 -7.62 -10.11
CA ALA A 76 -18.41 -8.29 -11.11
C ALA A 76 -18.94 -9.70 -11.43
N ASP A 77 -19.02 -10.03 -12.72
CA ASP A 77 -19.31 -11.37 -13.21
C ASP A 77 -18.04 -12.25 -13.28
N ALA A 78 -18.19 -13.50 -13.68
CA ALA A 78 -17.07 -14.44 -13.73
C ALA A 78 -15.97 -13.99 -14.70
N ALA A 79 -16.34 -13.41 -15.84
CA ALA A 79 -15.36 -12.93 -16.82
C ALA A 79 -14.56 -11.74 -16.29
N GLN A 80 -15.22 -10.83 -15.55
CA GLN A 80 -14.53 -9.72 -14.92
C GLN A 80 -13.60 -10.18 -13.78
N VAL A 81 -14.00 -11.23 -13.02
CA VAL A 81 -13.13 -11.82 -11.99
C VAL A 81 -11.89 -12.41 -12.61
N GLU A 82 -12.04 -13.25 -13.63
CA GLU A 82 -10.93 -13.87 -14.36
C GLU A 82 -9.96 -12.81 -14.90
N TRP A 83 -10.49 -11.78 -15.53
CA TRP A 83 -9.68 -10.67 -16.03
C TRP A 83 -8.91 -9.93 -14.90
N ASN A 84 -9.54 -9.66 -13.76
CA ASN A 84 -8.89 -9.02 -12.62
C ASN A 84 -7.75 -9.89 -12.05
N GLU A 85 -7.94 -11.22 -12.02
CA GLU A 85 -6.92 -12.18 -11.57
C GLU A 85 -5.73 -12.21 -12.53
N GLU A 86 -5.97 -12.23 -13.83
CA GLU A 86 -4.94 -12.18 -14.86
C GLU A 86 -4.16 -10.85 -14.80
N GLU A 87 -4.87 -9.72 -14.66
CA GLU A 87 -4.24 -8.40 -14.52
C GLU A 87 -3.33 -8.35 -13.28
N ALA A 88 -3.81 -8.83 -12.14
CA ALA A 88 -3.02 -8.84 -10.91
C ALA A 88 -1.79 -9.75 -11.02
N ALA A 89 -1.90 -10.90 -11.68
CA ALA A 89 -0.75 -11.77 -11.96
C ALA A 89 0.26 -11.08 -12.89
N TYR A 90 -0.22 -10.41 -13.91
CA TYR A 90 0.61 -9.65 -14.84
C TYR A 90 1.37 -8.51 -14.16
N LEU A 91 0.74 -7.79 -13.23
CA LEU A 91 1.40 -6.73 -12.47
C LEU A 91 2.58 -7.25 -11.63
N LEU A 92 2.50 -8.49 -11.11
CA LEU A 92 3.64 -9.11 -10.42
C LEU A 92 4.84 -9.31 -11.38
N GLU A 93 4.58 -9.77 -12.59
CA GLU A 93 5.63 -9.94 -13.62
C GLU A 93 6.25 -8.59 -14.04
N ILE A 94 5.42 -7.54 -14.16
CA ILE A 94 5.93 -6.18 -14.42
C ILE A 94 6.86 -5.73 -13.30
N VAL A 95 6.44 -5.86 -12.04
CA VAL A 95 7.24 -5.43 -10.88
C VAL A 95 8.57 -6.18 -10.80
N LYS A 96 8.55 -7.49 -11.08
CA LYS A 96 9.76 -8.31 -11.18
C LYS A 96 10.70 -7.78 -12.28
N ALA A 97 10.17 -7.55 -13.49
CA ALA A 97 10.96 -7.06 -14.60
C ALA A 97 11.54 -5.65 -14.35
N LEU A 98 10.81 -4.79 -13.66
CA LEU A 98 11.31 -3.47 -13.22
C LEU A 98 12.50 -3.61 -12.25
N ASP A 99 12.41 -4.50 -11.27
CA ASP A 99 13.49 -4.78 -10.30
C ASP A 99 14.72 -5.36 -11.01
N GLU A 100 14.54 -6.36 -11.89
CA GLU A 100 15.62 -6.99 -12.66
C GLU A 100 16.36 -5.98 -13.55
N GLN A 101 15.70 -4.94 -14.02
CA GLN A 101 16.31 -3.85 -14.79
C GLN A 101 16.87 -2.73 -13.90
N GLY A 102 16.76 -2.84 -12.58
CA GLY A 102 17.30 -1.89 -11.61
C GLY A 102 16.53 -0.58 -11.54
N ILE A 103 15.24 -0.58 -11.92
CA ILE A 103 14.37 0.57 -11.75
C ILE A 103 14.05 0.70 -10.25
N LYS A 104 14.20 1.93 -9.73
CA LYS A 104 13.94 2.22 -8.32
C LYS A 104 12.47 2.04 -7.97
N LEU A 105 12.17 1.12 -7.04
CA LEU A 105 10.83 0.85 -6.55
C LEU A 105 10.61 1.49 -5.17
N LEU A 106 9.38 1.88 -4.91
CA LEU A 106 8.89 2.36 -3.61
C LEU A 106 7.75 1.47 -3.12
N VAL A 107 7.60 1.39 -1.80
CA VAL A 107 6.43 0.78 -1.17
C VAL A 107 5.33 1.83 -1.01
N GLY A 108 4.16 1.54 -1.55
CA GLY A 108 2.95 2.34 -1.38
C GLY A 108 1.72 1.51 -1.72
N SER A 109 0.71 1.51 -0.87
CA SER A 109 -0.44 0.61 -0.98
C SER A 109 -1.70 1.27 -1.56
N ASP A 110 -1.70 2.60 -1.75
CA ASP A 110 -2.89 3.38 -2.14
C ASP A 110 -4.09 3.15 -1.19
N ALA A 111 -3.80 3.04 0.11
CA ALA A 111 -4.80 2.79 1.15
C ALA A 111 -5.85 3.91 1.22
N GLY A 112 -7.04 3.57 1.73
CA GLY A 112 -8.15 4.50 1.91
C GLY A 112 -9.21 4.42 0.81
N THR A 113 -9.02 3.56 -0.20
CA THR A 113 -10.02 3.21 -1.20
C THR A 113 -10.60 1.83 -0.92
N MET A 114 -11.84 1.56 -1.36
CA MET A 114 -12.46 0.23 -1.31
C MET A 114 -12.36 -0.49 0.06
N TYR A 115 -12.42 0.24 1.14
CA TYR A 115 -12.21 -0.27 2.52
C TYR A 115 -10.81 -0.85 2.80
N MET A 116 -9.81 -0.53 1.97
CA MET A 116 -8.45 -0.99 2.22
C MET A 116 -7.83 -0.24 3.41
N PRO A 117 -7.48 -0.94 4.50
CA PRO A 117 -7.09 -0.29 5.75
C PRO A 117 -5.68 0.31 5.65
N PRO A 118 -5.50 1.59 6.03
CA PRO A 118 -4.17 2.19 6.17
C PRO A 118 -3.29 1.42 7.17
N GLY A 119 -1.99 1.39 6.91
CA GLY A 119 -1.01 0.70 7.75
C GLY A 119 -0.86 -0.78 7.39
N SER A 120 -1.86 -1.62 7.61
CA SER A 120 -1.77 -3.05 7.28
C SER A 120 -1.56 -3.30 5.78
N SER A 121 -2.19 -2.53 4.92
CA SER A 121 -2.01 -2.62 3.46
C SER A 121 -0.58 -2.33 2.98
N THR A 122 0.20 -1.55 3.73
CA THR A 122 1.62 -1.35 3.45
C THR A 122 2.40 -2.68 3.59
N HIS A 123 2.08 -3.48 4.61
CA HIS A 123 2.67 -4.80 4.78
C HIS A 123 2.18 -5.79 3.71
N ASP A 124 0.94 -5.64 3.22
CA ASP A 124 0.41 -6.44 2.14
C ASP A 124 1.15 -6.11 0.83
N GLU A 125 1.40 -4.83 0.55
CA GLU A 125 2.24 -4.39 -0.57
C GLU A 125 3.63 -5.01 -0.51
N MET A 126 4.32 -4.94 0.63
CA MET A 126 5.63 -5.55 0.81
C MET A 126 5.60 -7.07 0.57
N THR A 127 4.54 -7.75 1.02
CA THR A 127 4.35 -9.19 0.82
C THR A 127 4.14 -9.51 -0.67
N LEU A 128 3.38 -8.68 -1.39
CA LEU A 128 3.15 -8.85 -2.83
C LEU A 128 4.42 -8.58 -3.64
N MET A 129 5.25 -7.62 -3.25
CA MET A 129 6.56 -7.41 -3.86
C MET A 129 7.47 -8.64 -3.70
N ILE A 130 7.46 -9.32 -2.53
CA ILE A 130 8.16 -10.61 -2.37
C ILE A 130 7.56 -11.68 -3.30
N ARG A 131 6.23 -11.75 -3.42
CA ARG A 131 5.57 -12.69 -4.35
C ARG A 131 5.93 -12.41 -5.82
N ALA A 132 6.18 -11.17 -6.17
CA ALA A 132 6.70 -10.78 -7.48
C ALA A 132 8.15 -11.24 -7.72
N GLY A 133 8.85 -11.71 -6.68
CA GLY A 133 10.21 -12.25 -6.78
C GLY A 133 11.31 -11.30 -6.27
N LEU A 134 10.94 -10.15 -5.71
CA LEU A 134 11.91 -9.23 -5.13
C LEU A 134 12.52 -9.82 -3.86
N THR A 135 13.79 -9.47 -3.59
CA THR A 135 14.43 -9.84 -2.33
C THR A 135 13.89 -9.02 -1.17
N THR A 136 13.93 -9.58 0.03
CA THR A 136 13.55 -8.85 1.26
C THR A 136 14.34 -7.55 1.43
N ARG A 137 15.62 -7.57 1.06
CA ARG A 137 16.49 -6.39 1.09
C ARG A 137 15.97 -5.30 0.13
N THR A 138 15.60 -5.66 -1.10
CA THR A 138 15.02 -4.73 -2.08
C THR A 138 13.75 -4.12 -1.56
N VAL A 139 12.84 -4.93 -0.98
CA VAL A 139 11.56 -4.45 -0.44
C VAL A 139 11.77 -3.52 0.76
N LEU A 140 12.70 -3.83 1.66
CA LEU A 140 13.04 -2.95 2.78
C LEU A 140 13.67 -1.63 2.29
N ALA A 141 14.54 -1.69 1.29
CA ALA A 141 15.10 -0.47 0.68
C ALA A 141 14.00 0.38 0.03
N ALA A 142 13.05 -0.24 -0.67
CA ALA A 142 11.89 0.44 -1.27
C ALA A 142 11.01 1.14 -0.22
N ALA A 143 10.90 0.56 0.97
CA ALA A 143 10.14 1.12 2.10
C ALA A 143 10.90 2.20 2.90
N THR A 144 12.19 2.40 2.67
CA THR A 144 13.06 3.25 3.49
C THR A 144 13.93 4.18 2.66
N ILE A 145 15.13 3.74 2.30
CA ILE A 145 16.14 4.62 1.68
C ILE A 145 15.71 5.09 0.29
N ASN A 146 15.10 4.23 -0.53
CA ASN A 146 14.64 4.63 -1.85
C ASN A 146 13.59 5.76 -1.77
N ALA A 147 12.65 5.64 -0.80
CA ALA A 147 11.65 6.67 -0.55
C ALA A 147 12.30 7.99 -0.07
N ALA A 148 13.27 7.90 0.85
CA ALA A 148 13.98 9.07 1.34
C ALA A 148 14.78 9.79 0.25
N GLU A 149 15.44 9.05 -0.63
CA GLU A 149 16.15 9.59 -1.80
C GLU A 149 15.20 10.29 -2.77
N THR A 150 14.10 9.62 -3.12
CA THR A 150 13.09 10.15 -4.05
C THR A 150 12.46 11.44 -3.53
N LEU A 151 12.26 11.55 -2.21
CA LEU A 151 11.73 12.74 -1.55
C LEU A 151 12.80 13.81 -1.28
N GLY A 152 14.08 13.55 -1.57
CA GLY A 152 15.17 14.47 -1.33
C GLY A 152 15.49 14.69 0.15
N VAL A 153 15.24 13.70 1.02
CA VAL A 153 15.43 13.76 2.47
C VAL A 153 16.36 12.66 3.01
N ALA A 154 17.14 12.04 2.13
CA ALA A 154 18.02 10.92 2.49
C ALA A 154 19.18 11.32 3.42
N ASP A 155 19.49 12.59 3.51
CA ASP A 155 20.41 13.15 4.50
C ASP A 155 19.91 13.01 5.95
N ARG A 156 18.57 12.89 6.13
CA ARG A 156 17.90 12.85 7.43
C ARG A 156 17.19 11.55 7.74
N TYR A 157 16.76 10.78 6.72
CA TYR A 157 15.90 9.60 6.85
C TYR A 157 16.37 8.45 5.98
N GLY A 158 15.78 7.28 6.17
CA GLY A 158 15.88 6.12 5.28
C GLY A 158 16.99 5.13 5.62
N SER A 159 17.94 5.48 6.47
CA SER A 159 19.00 4.59 6.96
C SER A 159 19.34 4.88 8.42
N ILE A 160 20.00 3.92 9.08
CA ILE A 160 20.44 4.03 10.47
C ILE A 160 21.89 4.53 10.45
N GLU A 161 22.07 5.83 10.62
CA GLU A 161 23.37 6.51 10.62
C GLU A 161 23.42 7.60 11.67
N VAL A 162 24.63 7.91 12.17
CA VAL A 162 24.82 9.00 13.11
C VAL A 162 24.46 10.34 12.45
N GLY A 163 23.64 11.13 13.13
CA GLY A 163 23.17 12.43 12.65
C GLY A 163 21.81 12.41 11.96
N LYS A 164 21.28 11.23 11.60
CA LYS A 164 19.93 11.11 11.05
C LYS A 164 18.86 11.08 12.14
N VAL A 165 17.64 11.37 11.75
CA VAL A 165 16.47 11.32 12.64
C VAL A 165 16.25 9.88 13.12
N ALA A 166 16.13 9.71 14.43
CA ALA A 166 15.88 8.41 15.03
C ALA A 166 14.39 8.02 14.88
N ASP A 167 14.02 7.57 13.69
CA ASP A 167 12.77 6.89 13.38
C ASP A 167 13.10 5.42 13.12
N LEU A 168 12.91 4.55 14.13
CA LEU A 168 13.38 3.16 14.13
C LEU A 168 12.24 2.21 14.50
N VAL A 169 12.28 1.01 13.95
CA VAL A 169 11.39 -0.09 14.31
C VAL A 169 12.23 -1.21 14.91
N LEU A 170 11.89 -1.64 16.12
CA LEU A 170 12.52 -2.78 16.79
C LEU A 170 11.65 -4.03 16.63
N THR A 171 12.20 -5.08 16.08
CA THR A 171 11.51 -6.35 15.81
C THR A 171 12.09 -7.50 16.64
N ALA A 172 11.30 -8.53 16.92
CA ALA A 172 11.75 -9.74 17.62
C ALA A 172 12.65 -10.62 16.76
N GLY A 173 12.49 -10.58 15.45
CA GLY A 173 13.27 -11.33 14.47
C GLY A 173 13.96 -10.39 13.48
N ASN A 174 14.81 -10.98 12.64
CA ASN A 174 15.46 -10.24 11.56
C ASN A 174 14.49 -10.02 10.40
N PRO A 175 14.09 -8.78 10.05
CA PRO A 175 13.16 -8.52 8.96
C PRO A 175 13.75 -8.87 7.57
N LEU A 176 15.06 -9.12 7.46
CA LEU A 176 15.65 -9.64 6.23
C LEU A 176 15.33 -11.12 6.00
N ASP A 177 15.05 -11.86 7.08
CA ASP A 177 14.68 -13.27 7.00
C ASP A 177 13.16 -13.44 6.88
N ASP A 178 12.39 -12.59 7.60
CA ASP A 178 10.93 -12.62 7.58
C ASP A 178 10.35 -11.21 7.80
N LEU A 179 9.74 -10.64 6.75
CA LEU A 179 9.05 -9.34 6.82
C LEU A 179 7.83 -9.32 7.75
N GLN A 180 7.26 -10.48 8.10
CA GLN A 180 6.11 -10.53 9.01
C GLN A 180 6.45 -10.04 10.42
N THR A 181 7.72 -10.06 10.80
CA THR A 181 8.21 -9.48 12.06
C THR A 181 7.89 -8.00 12.21
N LEU A 182 7.75 -7.27 11.09
CA LEU A 182 7.39 -5.85 11.07
C LEU A 182 5.92 -5.59 11.43
N ARG A 183 5.03 -6.60 11.31
CA ARG A 183 3.60 -6.43 11.64
C ARG A 183 3.35 -6.27 13.14
N ARG A 184 4.26 -6.81 13.96
CA ARG A 184 4.20 -6.72 15.44
C ARG A 184 5.57 -6.35 16.00
N PRO A 185 5.96 -5.08 15.90
CA PRO A 185 7.23 -4.63 16.45
C PRO A 185 7.20 -4.65 17.97
N LEU A 186 8.35 -4.92 18.60
CA LEU A 186 8.56 -4.82 20.05
C LEU A 186 8.50 -3.36 20.53
N GLY A 187 8.71 -2.42 19.62
CA GLY A 187 8.61 -1.00 19.88
C GLY A 187 9.05 -0.19 18.68
N VAL A 188 8.80 1.10 18.77
CA VAL A 188 9.14 2.09 17.75
C VAL A 188 9.83 3.28 18.40
N VAL A 189 10.88 3.77 17.79
CA VAL A 189 11.42 5.11 18.11
C VAL A 189 10.87 6.07 17.06
N LYS A 190 10.19 7.11 17.50
CA LYS A 190 9.68 8.18 16.64
C LYS A 190 10.27 9.50 17.05
N THR A 191 11.07 10.09 16.18
CA THR A 191 11.78 11.36 16.43
C THR A 191 12.57 11.30 17.76
N GLY A 192 13.23 10.16 18.03
CA GLY A 192 14.00 9.93 19.25
C GLY A 192 13.19 9.51 20.48
N GLN A 193 11.85 9.45 20.39
CA GLN A 193 10.99 9.04 21.50
C GLN A 193 10.63 7.56 21.38
N TRP A 194 10.84 6.81 22.46
CA TRP A 194 10.48 5.40 22.54
C TRP A 194 8.98 5.21 22.76
N ILE A 195 8.37 4.35 21.94
CA ILE A 195 7.01 3.89 22.04
C ILE A 195 7.06 2.38 22.25
N SER A 196 6.66 1.93 23.43
CA SER A 196 6.70 0.51 23.79
C SER A 196 5.64 -0.31 23.07
N GLU A 197 5.77 -1.64 23.09
CA GLU A 197 4.76 -2.57 22.56
C GLU A 197 3.39 -2.34 23.18
N GLU A 198 3.32 -2.09 24.50
CA GLU A 198 2.07 -1.78 25.21
C GLU A 198 1.43 -0.49 24.68
N GLN A 199 2.22 0.56 24.48
CA GLN A 199 1.74 1.82 23.91
C GLN A 199 1.29 1.65 22.45
N LEU A 200 1.97 0.83 21.65
CA LEU A 200 1.56 0.50 20.29
C LEU A 200 0.23 -0.25 20.27
N GLU A 201 0.01 -1.18 21.22
CA GLU A 201 -1.27 -1.89 21.31
C GLU A 201 -2.40 -0.96 21.75
N ALA A 202 -2.16 -0.04 22.68
CA ALA A 202 -3.12 1.00 23.05
C ALA A 202 -3.49 1.90 21.86
N LEU A 203 -2.53 2.25 21.01
CA LEU A 203 -2.77 2.99 19.75
C LEU A 203 -3.62 2.19 18.77
N ARG A 204 -3.35 0.89 18.61
CA ARG A 204 -4.17 0.00 17.76
C ARG A 204 -5.61 -0.09 18.27
N GLU A 205 -5.79 -0.27 19.57
CA GLU A 205 -7.11 -0.32 20.16
C GLU A 205 -7.86 1.00 20.00
N SER A 206 -7.20 2.14 20.21
CA SER A 206 -7.76 3.45 19.92
C SER A 206 -8.18 3.61 18.45
N GLY A 207 -7.42 3.02 17.51
CA GLY A 207 -7.73 3.02 16.08
C GLY A 207 -8.99 2.21 15.73
N ARG A 208 -9.35 1.20 16.53
CA ARG A 208 -10.59 0.42 16.37
C ARG A 208 -11.85 1.18 16.74
N HIS A 209 -11.72 2.25 17.53
CA HIS A 209 -12.84 3.06 17.99
C HIS A 209 -12.73 4.49 17.46
N PRO A 210 -12.82 4.71 16.15
CA PRO A 210 -12.66 6.05 15.58
C PRO A 210 -13.83 6.94 15.99
N SER A 211 -13.62 7.76 17.02
CA SER A 211 -14.55 8.81 17.48
C SER A 211 -14.59 10.03 16.54
N ASN A 212 -14.05 9.89 15.34
CA ASN A 212 -13.68 10.99 14.46
C ASN A 212 -14.75 11.40 13.45
N PHE A 213 -15.97 10.85 13.52
CA PHE A 213 -17.04 11.19 12.56
C PHE A 213 -17.27 12.70 12.47
N TYR A 214 -17.48 13.36 13.59
CA TYR A 214 -17.76 14.81 13.61
C TYR A 214 -16.54 15.66 13.23
N ILE A 215 -15.33 15.22 13.61
CA ILE A 215 -14.09 15.89 13.22
C ILE A 215 -13.90 15.76 11.70
N SER A 216 -14.09 14.58 11.15
CA SER A 216 -13.99 14.33 9.71
C SER A 216 -15.05 15.10 8.92
N LEU A 217 -16.28 15.15 9.42
CA LEU A 217 -17.35 15.93 8.82
C LEU A 217 -17.03 17.43 8.84
N GLY A 218 -16.53 17.95 9.97
CA GLY A 218 -16.11 19.35 10.10
C GLY A 218 -15.01 19.72 9.09
N ARG A 219 -14.00 18.88 8.94
CA ARG A 219 -12.91 19.08 7.95
C ARG A 219 -13.41 19.02 6.51
N LEU A 220 -14.32 18.09 6.20
CA LEU A 220 -14.94 18.00 4.89
C LEU A 220 -15.74 19.27 4.56
N LEU A 221 -16.55 19.75 5.50
CA LEU A 221 -17.31 20.99 5.33
C LEU A 221 -16.39 22.21 5.17
N GLU A 222 -15.31 22.29 5.94
CA GLU A 222 -14.31 23.34 5.81
C GLU A 222 -13.65 23.34 4.41
N ASP A 223 -13.27 22.17 3.89
CA ASP A 223 -12.67 22.03 2.55
C ASP A 223 -13.66 22.43 1.45
N LEU A 224 -14.92 21.99 1.57
CA LEU A 224 -15.98 22.37 0.63
C LEU A 224 -16.23 23.88 0.63
N LEU A 225 -16.26 24.51 1.81
CA LEU A 225 -16.41 25.96 1.93
C LEU A 225 -15.22 26.71 1.33
N ARG A 226 -14.00 26.25 1.58
CA ARG A 226 -12.79 26.85 0.98
C ARG A 226 -12.83 26.78 -0.55
N ARG A 227 -13.26 25.67 -1.14
CA ARG A 227 -13.39 25.50 -2.61
C ARG A 227 -14.53 26.35 -3.19
N ALA A 228 -15.61 26.54 -2.45
CA ALA A 228 -16.74 27.36 -2.90
C ALA A 228 -16.43 28.88 -2.85
N LEU A 229 -15.42 29.29 -2.09
CA LEU A 229 -14.99 30.69 -1.94
C LEU A 229 -13.80 31.07 -2.85
N GLN A 230 -13.26 30.12 -3.60
CA GLN A 230 -12.27 30.32 -4.66
C GLN A 230 -12.90 30.40 -6.04
#